data_b455efc12f562fbe7915622692378431
#
_entry.id   b455efc12f562fbe7915622692378431
#
_cell.length_a   1.000
_cell.length_b   1.000
_cell.length_c   1.000
_cell.angle_alpha   90.00
_cell.angle_beta   90.00
_cell.angle_gamma   90.00
#
_symmetry.space_group_name_H-M   'P 1'
#
loop_
_entity.id
_entity.type
_entity.pdbx_description
1 polymer ?
#
loop_
_entity_poly.entity_id
_entity_poly.type
_entity_poly.pdbx_seq_one_letter_code
_entity_poly.pdbx_strand_id
1 'polypeptide(L)'
;MQFTPLLTLTLGLFLTSRATTVAGPAMNIVVLLADDWRSDTLSCAGNPVVKTPQLDRLAKEGTRFTHACVTTSICGVSRASLFTGQWMSRHGNRVFEAFKTPWAETYPGMLRDHGYYTGHVGKWHNGKFPASQFDFGRAYAGQHWMKRADGTPIHVTQRNEDDALEFLRTRPADKPFCLTLAFFATHAEDGNPLQYLPQKETLSLYQDLTIPLPKTATAEALSKMPPFIANNEKNESRVRWHWRFDTPEKYQAMMKNYYRLATGVDTSCGRVLAELKKQGVLDNTLVIFTGDNGYFHGEHGLADKWYPHEESIRVPLIVRDPRLAPAEAGRTDDALALNVDIAPTILAAAGLQAPVTMQGRDLAPLYLSATPPTWRSEFFYEHTPLCDKNWIPSSEALVRKDVKYIYWPDFKQEQLFDLSTDPHEENDLIADPAQATRLVGLRSRFAELKKAVQ
;
A
#
# COMPACT_ATOMS: atom_id res chain seq x y z
N MET A 1 -71.53 55.49 -4.87
CA MET A 1 -70.92 54.69 -5.95
C MET A 1 -69.49 54.42 -5.57
N GLN A 2 -69.20 53.20 -5.01
CA GLN A 2 -67.87 52.82 -4.61
C GLN A 2 -67.30 51.87 -5.68
N PHE A 3 -66.14 52.21 -6.26
CA PHE A 3 -65.42 51.37 -7.19
C PHE A 3 -64.37 50.60 -6.44
N THR A 4 -64.44 49.26 -6.48
CA THR A 4 -63.42 48.33 -5.97
C THR A 4 -62.50 47.89 -7.12
N PRO A 5 -61.15 47.96 -7.01
CA PRO A 5 -60.28 47.46 -8.05
C PRO A 5 -60.05 45.97 -7.90
N LEU A 6 -60.16 45.21 -8.98
CA LEU A 6 -59.84 43.79 -9.12
C LEU A 6 -58.32 43.64 -9.22
N LEU A 7 -57.74 42.91 -8.31
CA LEU A 7 -56.33 42.58 -8.32
C LEU A 7 -56.11 41.24 -9.09
N THR A 8 -55.52 41.32 -10.26
CA THR A 8 -55.20 40.15 -11.10
C THR A 8 -53.85 39.56 -10.64
N LEU A 9 -53.88 38.36 -10.04
CA LEU A 9 -52.67 37.62 -9.59
C LEU A 9 -52.17 36.79 -10.77
N THR A 10 -51.02 37.19 -11.34
CA THR A 10 -50.33 36.40 -12.40
C THR A 10 -49.39 35.42 -11.73
N LEU A 11 -49.72 34.13 -11.80
CA LEU A 11 -48.91 33.02 -11.30
C LEU A 11 -47.82 32.70 -12.34
N GLY A 12 -46.59 33.17 -12.09
CA GLY A 12 -45.43 32.84 -12.91
C GLY A 12 -44.94 31.42 -12.62
N LEU A 13 -45.10 30.49 -13.55
CA LEU A 13 -44.50 29.16 -13.50
C LEU A 13 -43.00 29.29 -13.77
N PHE A 14 -42.17 29.22 -12.71
CA PHE A 14 -40.73 29.02 -12.86
C PHE A 14 -40.45 27.56 -13.18
N LEU A 15 -40.27 27.23 -14.44
CA LEU A 15 -39.67 25.99 -14.90
C LEU A 15 -38.18 26.00 -14.55
N THR A 16 -37.81 25.40 -13.42
CA THR A 16 -36.39 25.08 -13.12
C THR A 16 -35.97 23.94 -14.03
N SER A 17 -35.30 24.27 -15.12
CA SER A 17 -34.57 23.31 -15.94
C SER A 17 -33.43 22.73 -15.07
N ARG A 18 -33.64 21.53 -14.54
CA ARG A 18 -32.52 20.72 -14.04
C ARG A 18 -31.67 20.31 -15.25
N ALA A 19 -30.53 20.98 -15.41
CA ALA A 19 -29.48 20.49 -16.31
C ALA A 19 -29.09 19.08 -15.82
N THR A 20 -29.55 18.05 -16.51
CA THR A 20 -29.02 16.71 -16.39
C THR A 20 -27.59 16.76 -16.94
N THR A 21 -26.61 16.95 -16.05
CA THR A 21 -25.24 16.65 -16.41
C THR A 21 -25.24 15.17 -16.78
N VAL A 22 -25.03 14.88 -18.06
CA VAL A 22 -24.72 13.51 -18.50
C VAL A 22 -23.42 13.14 -17.80
N ALA A 23 -23.54 12.37 -16.73
CA ALA A 23 -22.37 11.81 -16.09
C ALA A 23 -21.64 10.99 -17.17
N GLY A 24 -20.36 11.27 -17.39
CA GLY A 24 -19.51 10.45 -18.25
C GLY A 24 -19.55 8.98 -17.79
N PRO A 25 -19.10 8.06 -18.64
CA PRO A 25 -19.10 6.65 -18.27
C PRO A 25 -18.33 6.45 -16.94
N ALA A 26 -18.91 5.64 -16.05
CA ALA A 26 -18.30 5.34 -14.76
C ALA A 26 -16.87 4.82 -14.95
N MET A 27 -15.92 5.33 -14.15
CA MET A 27 -14.51 5.03 -14.29
C MET A 27 -14.21 3.60 -13.84
N ASN A 28 -13.45 2.85 -14.64
CA ASN A 28 -12.92 1.55 -14.22
C ASN A 28 -11.78 1.74 -13.22
N ILE A 29 -11.50 0.71 -12.42
CA ILE A 29 -10.49 0.76 -11.36
C ILE A 29 -9.64 -0.50 -11.42
N VAL A 30 -8.32 -0.33 -11.36
CA VAL A 30 -7.35 -1.43 -11.21
C VAL A 30 -6.38 -1.09 -10.10
N VAL A 31 -6.35 -1.94 -9.07
CA VAL A 31 -5.37 -1.87 -7.98
C VAL A 31 -4.35 -2.99 -8.19
N LEU A 32 -3.11 -2.62 -8.41
CA LEU A 32 -1.95 -3.50 -8.52
C LEU A 32 -1.24 -3.47 -7.17
N LEU A 33 -1.43 -4.52 -6.37
CA LEU A 33 -0.96 -4.59 -4.98
C LEU A 33 0.16 -5.62 -4.84
N ALA A 34 1.38 -5.16 -4.60
CA ALA A 34 2.54 -6.03 -4.36
C ALA A 34 2.68 -6.36 -2.87
N ASP A 35 3.34 -7.47 -2.57
CA ASP A 35 3.60 -7.95 -1.20
C ASP A 35 5.07 -7.71 -0.85
N ASP A 36 5.35 -7.18 0.35
CA ASP A 36 6.71 -6.88 0.82
C ASP A 36 7.52 -6.02 -0.18
N TRP A 37 6.90 -4.99 -0.74
CA TRP A 37 7.54 -4.14 -1.73
C TRP A 37 7.94 -2.79 -1.14
N ARG A 38 9.24 -2.59 -0.94
CA ARG A 38 9.78 -1.35 -0.37
C ARG A 38 9.72 -0.18 -1.37
N SER A 39 9.51 1.03 -0.86
CA SER A 39 9.31 2.25 -1.66
C SER A 39 10.43 2.54 -2.66
N ASP A 40 11.66 2.15 -2.37
CA ASP A 40 12.84 2.32 -3.22
C ASP A 40 13.08 1.14 -4.20
N THR A 41 12.22 0.14 -4.24
CA THR A 41 12.29 -0.98 -5.19
C THR A 41 11.63 -0.60 -6.53
N LEU A 42 11.95 0.58 -7.04
CA LEU A 42 11.52 1.09 -8.35
C LEU A 42 12.67 1.85 -8.99
N SER A 43 12.91 1.65 -10.31
CA SER A 43 13.94 2.42 -11.01
C SER A 43 13.60 3.91 -11.06
N CYS A 44 12.32 4.29 -11.19
CA CYS A 44 11.89 5.70 -11.11
C CYS A 44 11.99 6.31 -9.68
N ALA A 45 12.19 5.48 -8.65
CA ALA A 45 12.47 5.96 -7.30
C ALA A 45 13.99 6.16 -7.03
N GLY A 46 14.83 5.92 -8.05
CA GLY A 46 16.29 6.10 -7.95
C GLY A 46 17.06 4.82 -7.65
N ASN A 47 16.41 3.65 -7.61
CA ASN A 47 17.14 2.39 -7.42
C ASN A 47 18.07 2.12 -8.63
N PRO A 48 19.39 2.00 -8.43
CA PRO A 48 20.35 1.86 -9.54
C PRO A 48 20.39 0.46 -10.15
N VAL A 49 19.75 -0.52 -9.54
CA VAL A 49 19.87 -1.95 -9.89
C VAL A 49 18.58 -2.51 -10.46
N VAL A 50 17.46 -2.39 -9.72
CA VAL A 50 16.18 -3.00 -10.12
C VAL A 50 15.66 -2.41 -11.44
N LYS A 51 15.05 -3.24 -12.27
CA LYS A 51 14.47 -2.83 -13.56
C LYS A 51 12.95 -2.96 -13.50
N THR A 52 12.26 -1.82 -13.51
CA THR A 52 10.80 -1.71 -13.46
C THR A 52 10.24 -0.81 -14.56
N PRO A 53 10.54 -1.07 -15.84
CA PRO A 53 10.22 -0.15 -16.95
C PRO A 53 8.73 0.07 -17.17
N GLN A 54 7.87 -0.86 -16.79
CA GLN A 54 6.42 -0.72 -16.95
C GLN A 54 5.82 0.16 -15.85
N LEU A 55 6.29 0.02 -14.61
CA LEU A 55 5.92 0.88 -13.48
C LEU A 55 6.53 2.28 -13.63
N ASP A 56 7.73 2.40 -14.20
CA ASP A 56 8.33 3.69 -14.55
C ASP A 56 7.49 4.43 -15.60
N ARG A 57 6.94 3.70 -16.59
CA ARG A 57 6.00 4.26 -17.57
C ARG A 57 4.71 4.68 -16.88
N LEU A 58 4.15 3.85 -16.00
CA LEU A 58 2.96 4.21 -15.21
C LEU A 58 3.18 5.49 -14.40
N ALA A 59 4.36 5.64 -13.79
CA ALA A 59 4.74 6.86 -13.07
C ALA A 59 4.84 8.09 -13.98
N LYS A 60 5.37 7.92 -15.22
CA LYS A 60 5.41 8.99 -16.22
C LYS A 60 4.04 9.39 -16.77
N GLU A 61 3.07 8.48 -16.74
CA GLU A 61 1.69 8.72 -17.16
C GLU A 61 0.78 9.18 -16.00
N GLY A 62 1.29 9.26 -14.77
CA GLY A 62 0.53 9.55 -13.56
C GLY A 62 1.27 10.42 -12.57
N THR A 63 1.01 10.19 -11.28
CA THR A 63 1.67 10.83 -10.14
C THR A 63 2.30 9.76 -9.26
N ARG A 64 3.57 9.94 -8.87
CA ARG A 64 4.26 9.10 -7.89
C ARG A 64 4.36 9.82 -6.56
N PHE A 65 3.81 9.23 -5.50
CA PHE A 65 3.96 9.74 -4.14
C PHE A 65 5.28 9.27 -3.54
N THR A 66 6.06 10.21 -3.02
CA THR A 66 7.39 9.92 -2.45
C THR A 66 7.35 9.59 -0.96
N HIS A 67 6.24 9.93 -0.26
CA HIS A 67 6.01 9.63 1.15
C HIS A 67 4.70 8.84 1.35
N ALA A 68 4.59 7.70 0.66
CA ALA A 68 3.50 6.78 0.90
C ALA A 68 3.87 5.79 2.01
N CYS A 69 3.00 5.65 3.01
CA CYS A 69 3.22 4.82 4.19
C CYS A 69 2.03 3.92 4.49
N VAL A 70 2.29 2.83 5.21
CA VAL A 70 1.24 2.00 5.80
C VAL A 70 1.06 2.34 7.27
N THR A 71 -0.18 2.26 7.75
CA THR A 71 -0.52 2.54 9.14
C THR A 71 -0.21 1.37 10.08
N THR A 72 -0.01 0.18 9.50
CA THR A 72 0.44 -1.05 10.18
C THR A 72 1.23 -1.89 9.20
N SER A 73 2.48 -2.19 9.53
CA SER A 73 3.38 -2.92 8.63
C SER A 73 3.27 -4.43 8.82
N ILE A 74 2.14 -4.99 8.38
CA ILE A 74 1.90 -6.43 8.29
C ILE A 74 0.80 -6.71 7.25
N CYS A 75 1.08 -7.64 6.34
CA CYS A 75 0.30 -7.87 5.11
C CYS A 75 -1.21 -7.92 5.33
N GLY A 76 -1.73 -8.84 6.16
CA GLY A 76 -3.18 -9.02 6.33
C GLY A 76 -3.85 -7.77 6.92
N VAL A 77 -3.23 -7.15 7.94
CA VAL A 77 -3.77 -5.96 8.59
C VAL A 77 -3.73 -4.76 7.65
N SER A 78 -2.60 -4.53 6.97
CA SER A 78 -2.47 -3.44 5.99
C SER A 78 -3.47 -3.60 4.83
N ARG A 79 -3.69 -4.84 4.36
CA ARG A 79 -4.72 -5.12 3.35
C ARG A 79 -6.12 -4.83 3.88
N ALA A 80 -6.43 -5.18 5.13
CA ALA A 80 -7.70 -4.79 5.76
C ALA A 80 -7.85 -3.27 5.81
N SER A 81 -6.80 -2.54 6.22
CA SER A 81 -6.79 -1.08 6.22
C SER A 81 -7.03 -0.49 4.82
N LEU A 82 -6.39 -1.05 3.78
CA LEU A 82 -6.57 -0.64 2.40
C LEU A 82 -8.02 -0.86 1.91
N PHE A 83 -8.63 -1.99 2.27
CA PHE A 83 -9.99 -2.34 1.84
C PHE A 83 -11.07 -1.53 2.56
N THR A 84 -10.84 -1.17 3.81
CA THR A 84 -11.81 -0.49 4.69
C THR A 84 -11.59 1.01 4.82
N GLY A 85 -10.43 1.53 4.41
CA GLY A 85 -10.05 2.93 4.66
C GLY A 85 -9.88 3.26 6.15
N GLN A 86 -9.66 2.25 7.00
CA GLN A 86 -9.63 2.39 8.46
C GLN A 86 -8.28 1.95 9.05
N TRP A 87 -7.90 2.54 10.19
CA TRP A 87 -6.80 2.05 11.02
C TRP A 87 -7.14 0.68 11.64
N MET A 88 -6.11 -0.07 12.01
CA MET A 88 -6.26 -1.40 12.62
C MET A 88 -7.12 -1.35 13.90
N SER A 89 -6.92 -0.37 14.76
CA SER A 89 -7.71 -0.19 15.99
C SER A 89 -9.20 0.04 15.69
N ARG A 90 -9.55 0.61 14.54
CA ARG A 90 -10.93 0.83 14.11
C ARG A 90 -11.54 -0.40 13.44
N HIS A 91 -10.90 -0.98 12.43
CA HIS A 91 -11.45 -2.17 11.76
C HIS A 91 -11.29 -3.46 12.59
N GLY A 92 -10.44 -3.46 13.61
CA GLY A 92 -10.30 -4.53 14.58
C GLY A 92 -9.72 -5.85 14.05
N ASN A 93 -9.33 -5.92 12.77
CA ASN A 93 -8.73 -7.12 12.19
C ASN A 93 -7.32 -7.33 12.75
N ARG A 94 -7.04 -8.56 13.12
CA ARG A 94 -5.68 -9.04 13.43
C ARG A 94 -5.20 -9.97 12.32
N VAL A 95 -3.96 -10.41 12.43
CA VAL A 95 -3.35 -11.29 11.43
C VAL A 95 -4.17 -12.59 11.28
N PHE A 96 -4.35 -13.01 10.03
CA PHE A 96 -5.07 -14.22 9.63
C PHE A 96 -6.57 -14.28 9.99
N GLU A 97 -7.12 -13.25 10.60
CA GLU A 97 -8.55 -13.16 10.88
C GLU A 97 -9.34 -12.71 9.64
N ALA A 98 -10.59 -13.16 9.55
CA ALA A 98 -11.53 -12.64 8.56
C ALA A 98 -11.89 -11.19 8.86
N PHE A 99 -12.35 -10.46 7.84
CA PHE A 99 -12.83 -9.09 8.02
C PHE A 99 -13.90 -9.00 9.12
N LYS A 100 -13.72 -8.04 10.02
CA LYS A 100 -14.71 -7.67 11.06
C LYS A 100 -15.62 -6.54 10.60
N THR A 101 -15.11 -5.65 9.75
CA THR A 101 -15.92 -4.61 9.08
C THR A 101 -16.96 -5.28 8.17
N PRO A 102 -18.23 -4.84 8.18
CA PRO A 102 -19.23 -5.32 7.24
C PRO A 102 -18.74 -5.17 5.79
N TRP A 103 -18.95 -6.21 4.98
CA TRP A 103 -18.45 -6.19 3.59
C TRP A 103 -18.97 -5.00 2.78
N ALA A 104 -20.23 -4.62 3.00
CA ALA A 104 -20.85 -3.46 2.37
C ALA A 104 -20.20 -2.11 2.72
N GLU A 105 -19.31 -2.07 3.73
CA GLU A 105 -18.53 -0.88 4.10
C GLU A 105 -17.09 -0.91 3.55
N THR A 106 -16.73 -1.96 2.82
CA THR A 106 -15.45 -2.04 2.10
C THR A 106 -15.60 -1.44 0.70
N TYR A 107 -14.50 -0.93 0.11
CA TYR A 107 -14.62 -0.36 -1.24
C TYR A 107 -15.13 -1.37 -2.28
N PRO A 108 -14.72 -2.67 -2.29
CA PRO A 108 -15.26 -3.61 -3.28
C PRO A 108 -16.75 -3.91 -3.07
N GLY A 109 -17.20 -4.01 -1.81
CA GLY A 109 -18.61 -4.20 -1.47
C GLY A 109 -19.46 -3.04 -1.96
N MET A 110 -19.06 -1.81 -1.62
CA MET A 110 -19.75 -0.60 -2.06
C MET A 110 -19.79 -0.47 -3.59
N LEU A 111 -18.70 -0.74 -4.27
CA LEU A 111 -18.65 -0.71 -5.73
C LEU A 111 -19.61 -1.72 -6.35
N ARG A 112 -19.62 -2.96 -5.85
CA ARG A 112 -20.52 -4.01 -6.32
C ARG A 112 -21.98 -3.63 -6.15
N ASP A 113 -22.36 -3.08 -5.01
CA ASP A 113 -23.71 -2.58 -4.72
C ASP A 113 -24.13 -1.43 -5.65
N HIS A 114 -23.14 -0.73 -6.24
CA HIS A 114 -23.36 0.34 -7.23
C HIS A 114 -23.11 -0.11 -8.68
N GLY A 115 -23.21 -1.42 -8.95
CA GLY A 115 -23.23 -1.97 -10.30
C GLY A 115 -21.88 -2.25 -10.94
N TYR A 116 -20.77 -2.11 -10.21
CA TYR A 116 -19.45 -2.52 -10.69
C TYR A 116 -19.33 -4.04 -10.75
N TYR A 117 -18.66 -4.55 -11.77
CA TYR A 117 -18.18 -5.91 -11.82
C TYR A 117 -16.86 -6.01 -11.06
N THR A 118 -16.85 -6.71 -9.93
CA THR A 118 -15.72 -6.72 -8.99
C THR A 118 -14.89 -7.99 -9.10
N GLY A 119 -13.56 -7.83 -9.12
CA GLY A 119 -12.61 -8.94 -9.16
C GLY A 119 -11.52 -8.84 -8.09
N HIS A 120 -11.14 -10.00 -7.55
CA HIS A 120 -9.93 -10.17 -6.75
C HIS A 120 -9.13 -11.35 -7.25
N VAL A 121 -7.84 -11.12 -7.51
CA VAL A 121 -6.90 -12.14 -7.98
C VAL A 121 -5.66 -12.14 -7.11
N GLY A 122 -5.27 -13.30 -6.60
CA GLY A 122 -4.01 -13.50 -5.88
C GLY A 122 -4.12 -13.49 -4.36
N LYS A 123 -3.14 -12.90 -3.67
CA LYS A 123 -3.02 -12.98 -2.20
C LYS A 123 -4.14 -12.26 -1.48
N TRP A 124 -4.86 -12.98 -0.64
CA TRP A 124 -5.93 -12.43 0.21
C TRP A 124 -5.43 -12.08 1.61
N HIS A 125 -5.00 -13.06 2.38
CA HIS A 125 -4.37 -12.97 3.69
C HIS A 125 -5.25 -12.39 4.83
N ASN A 126 -6.58 -12.39 4.66
CA ASN A 126 -7.55 -11.96 5.68
C ASN A 126 -8.53 -13.11 5.96
N GLY A 127 -8.04 -14.18 6.58
CA GLY A 127 -8.82 -15.40 6.84
C GLY A 127 -9.28 -16.08 5.56
N LYS A 128 -10.46 -16.72 5.63
CA LYS A 128 -11.05 -17.40 4.46
C LYS A 128 -11.44 -16.38 3.40
N PHE A 129 -11.03 -16.63 2.16
CA PHE A 129 -11.39 -15.78 1.03
C PHE A 129 -12.92 -15.77 0.81
N PRO A 130 -13.57 -14.59 0.79
CA PRO A 130 -15.00 -14.48 0.62
C PRO A 130 -15.38 -14.49 -0.87
N ALA A 131 -15.20 -15.63 -1.55
CA ALA A 131 -15.36 -15.74 -3.00
C ALA A 131 -16.73 -15.27 -3.51
N SER A 132 -17.82 -15.48 -2.74
CA SER A 132 -19.17 -15.05 -3.09
C SER A 132 -19.36 -13.52 -3.06
N GLN A 133 -18.45 -12.80 -2.45
CA GLN A 133 -18.48 -11.33 -2.36
C GLN A 133 -17.89 -10.65 -3.59
N PHE A 134 -17.24 -11.40 -4.48
CA PHE A 134 -16.70 -10.92 -5.74
C PHE A 134 -17.44 -11.59 -6.91
N ASP A 135 -17.54 -10.89 -8.04
CA ASP A 135 -18.05 -11.49 -9.28
C ASP A 135 -17.01 -12.40 -9.93
N PHE A 136 -15.73 -12.10 -9.73
CA PHE A 136 -14.59 -12.92 -10.13
C PHE A 136 -13.60 -13.00 -8.95
N GLY A 137 -13.45 -14.15 -8.33
CA GLY A 137 -12.60 -14.31 -7.16
C GLY A 137 -11.66 -15.52 -7.27
N ARG A 138 -10.35 -15.27 -7.23
CA ARG A 138 -9.31 -16.31 -7.20
C ARG A 138 -8.22 -15.95 -6.21
N ALA A 139 -8.20 -16.65 -5.07
CA ALA A 139 -7.22 -16.40 -4.01
C ALA A 139 -6.21 -17.54 -3.90
N TYR A 140 -4.94 -17.18 -3.90
CA TYR A 140 -3.79 -18.07 -3.70
C TYR A 140 -2.56 -17.29 -3.29
N ALA A 141 -1.69 -17.90 -2.50
CA ALA A 141 -0.43 -17.35 -2.02
C ALA A 141 0.44 -18.44 -1.38
N GLY A 142 1.59 -18.05 -0.84
CA GLY A 142 2.45 -18.87 0.00
C GLY A 142 3.52 -19.66 -0.74
N GLN A 143 3.46 -19.75 -2.06
CA GLN A 143 4.47 -20.41 -2.90
C GLN A 143 4.69 -19.61 -4.18
N HIS A 144 5.96 -19.54 -4.64
CA HIS A 144 6.28 -18.93 -5.93
C HIS A 144 5.94 -19.85 -7.10
N TRP A 145 6.16 -21.17 -6.93
CA TRP A 145 5.87 -22.16 -7.95
C TRP A 145 4.70 -23.04 -7.53
N MET A 146 3.67 -23.04 -8.34
CA MET A 146 2.42 -23.77 -8.15
C MET A 146 2.25 -24.81 -9.28
N LYS A 147 1.25 -25.68 -9.16
CA LYS A 147 0.85 -26.59 -10.23
C LYS A 147 -0.48 -26.16 -10.84
N ARG A 148 -0.56 -26.21 -12.18
CA ARG A 148 -1.83 -26.13 -12.90
C ARG A 148 -2.66 -27.41 -12.69
N ALA A 149 -3.90 -27.40 -13.15
CA ALA A 149 -4.78 -28.56 -13.07
C ALA A 149 -4.24 -29.79 -13.85
N ASP A 150 -3.46 -29.55 -14.92
CA ASP A 150 -2.77 -30.59 -15.71
C ASP A 150 -1.44 -31.04 -15.10
N GLY A 151 -1.08 -30.53 -13.91
CA GLY A 151 0.16 -30.85 -13.20
C GLY A 151 1.39 -30.05 -13.65
N THR A 152 1.30 -29.22 -14.68
CA THR A 152 2.43 -28.40 -15.16
C THR A 152 2.74 -27.27 -14.14
N PRO A 153 4.04 -26.93 -13.96
CA PRO A 153 4.40 -25.85 -13.05
C PRO A 153 4.02 -24.48 -13.65
N ILE A 154 3.57 -23.58 -12.79
CA ILE A 154 3.32 -22.18 -13.10
C ILE A 154 3.89 -21.31 -11.97
N HIS A 155 4.57 -20.23 -12.32
CA HIS A 155 4.96 -19.23 -11.34
C HIS A 155 3.73 -18.43 -10.86
N VAL A 156 3.66 -18.11 -9.59
CA VAL A 156 2.51 -17.41 -8.99
C VAL A 156 2.23 -16.06 -9.68
N THR A 157 3.27 -15.31 -10.05
CA THR A 157 3.13 -14.04 -10.79
C THR A 157 2.54 -14.27 -12.19
N GLN A 158 2.92 -15.35 -12.89
CA GLN A 158 2.31 -15.69 -14.18
C GLN A 158 0.85 -16.08 -14.00
N ARG A 159 0.51 -16.80 -12.93
CA ARG A 159 -0.88 -17.11 -12.61
C ARG A 159 -1.69 -15.86 -12.29
N ASN A 160 -1.11 -14.92 -11.53
CA ASN A 160 -1.73 -13.61 -11.29
C ASN A 160 -2.06 -12.90 -12.61
N GLU A 161 -1.12 -12.89 -13.55
CA GLU A 161 -1.31 -12.32 -14.88
C GLU A 161 -2.41 -13.04 -15.67
N ASP A 162 -2.32 -14.37 -15.78
CA ASP A 162 -3.28 -15.20 -16.54
C ASP A 162 -4.73 -14.95 -16.03
N ASP A 163 -4.92 -14.97 -14.70
CA ASP A 163 -6.23 -14.77 -14.06
C ASP A 163 -6.73 -13.31 -14.21
N ALA A 164 -5.84 -12.33 -14.14
CA ALA A 164 -6.22 -10.91 -14.37
C ALA A 164 -6.63 -10.67 -15.84
N LEU A 165 -5.90 -11.25 -16.79
CA LEU A 165 -6.25 -11.17 -18.20
C LEU A 165 -7.57 -11.90 -18.50
N GLU A 166 -7.84 -13.03 -17.83
CA GLU A 166 -9.13 -13.72 -17.93
C GLU A 166 -10.25 -12.82 -17.42
N PHE A 167 -10.11 -12.20 -16.22
CA PHE A 167 -11.07 -11.23 -15.72
C PHE A 167 -11.38 -10.15 -16.74
N LEU A 168 -10.35 -9.52 -17.32
CA LEU A 168 -10.51 -8.45 -18.30
C LEU A 168 -11.22 -8.90 -19.59
N ARG A 169 -11.06 -10.15 -20.00
CA ARG A 169 -11.66 -10.71 -21.23
C ARG A 169 -13.07 -11.23 -21.03
N THR A 170 -13.40 -11.69 -19.81
CA THR A 170 -14.67 -12.34 -19.52
C THR A 170 -15.69 -11.43 -18.80
N ARG A 171 -15.26 -10.28 -18.29
CA ARG A 171 -16.16 -9.31 -17.67
C ARG A 171 -17.23 -8.80 -18.64
N PRO A 172 -18.43 -8.43 -18.16
CA PRO A 172 -19.43 -7.74 -18.95
C PRO A 172 -18.87 -6.42 -19.51
N ALA A 173 -19.04 -6.20 -20.82
CA ALA A 173 -18.49 -5.01 -21.49
C ALA A 173 -19.27 -3.73 -21.17
N ASP A 174 -20.52 -3.87 -20.77
CA ASP A 174 -21.46 -2.80 -20.44
C ASP A 174 -21.41 -2.34 -18.97
N LYS A 175 -20.59 -3.00 -18.15
CA LYS A 175 -20.43 -2.63 -16.74
C LYS A 175 -19.06 -2.01 -16.46
N PRO A 176 -18.98 -0.97 -15.61
CA PRO A 176 -17.71 -0.58 -15.02
C PRO A 176 -17.15 -1.70 -14.15
N PHE A 177 -15.85 -1.77 -14.01
CA PHE A 177 -15.21 -2.82 -13.23
C PHE A 177 -14.19 -2.30 -12.22
N CYS A 178 -13.97 -3.10 -11.19
CA CYS A 178 -12.90 -2.91 -10.23
C CYS A 178 -12.15 -4.23 -10.06
N LEU A 179 -10.86 -4.26 -10.41
CA LEU A 179 -9.97 -5.39 -10.24
C LEU A 179 -8.90 -5.07 -9.18
N THR A 180 -8.82 -5.89 -8.13
CA THR A 180 -7.66 -5.92 -7.23
C THR A 180 -6.79 -7.10 -7.62
N LEU A 181 -5.63 -6.81 -8.23
CA LEU A 181 -4.60 -7.78 -8.54
C LEU A 181 -3.52 -7.76 -7.46
N ALA A 182 -3.57 -8.73 -6.58
CA ALA A 182 -2.75 -8.82 -5.38
C ALA A 182 -1.66 -9.88 -5.55
N PHE A 183 -0.45 -9.45 -5.89
CA PHE A 183 0.69 -10.34 -6.08
C PHE A 183 1.15 -10.94 -4.73
N PHE A 184 1.66 -12.17 -4.77
CA PHE A 184 2.43 -12.75 -3.67
C PHE A 184 3.91 -12.33 -3.73
N ALA A 185 4.48 -12.18 -4.93
CA ALA A 185 5.80 -11.60 -5.08
C ALA A 185 5.72 -10.07 -4.74
N THR A 186 6.69 -9.53 -4.01
CA THR A 186 8.04 -10.03 -3.76
C THR A 186 8.23 -10.75 -2.41
N HIS A 187 7.17 -11.16 -1.72
CA HIS A 187 7.27 -11.86 -0.43
C HIS A 187 8.12 -13.13 -0.53
N ALA A 188 8.90 -13.43 0.49
CA ALA A 188 9.68 -14.66 0.57
C ALA A 188 8.78 -15.89 0.79
N GLU A 189 9.20 -17.05 0.31
CA GLU A 189 8.61 -18.34 0.66
C GLU A 189 9.29 -18.89 1.91
N ASP A 190 8.85 -18.44 3.08
CA ASP A 190 9.54 -18.61 4.37
C ASP A 190 9.95 -20.04 4.73
N GLY A 191 9.16 -21.03 4.34
CA GLY A 191 9.49 -22.45 4.54
C GLY A 191 10.52 -23.03 3.57
N ASN A 192 10.95 -22.24 2.57
CA ASN A 192 11.87 -22.69 1.53
C ASN A 192 13.29 -22.15 1.79
N PRO A 193 14.34 -23.01 1.82
CA PRO A 193 15.72 -22.54 2.02
C PRO A 193 16.19 -21.49 1.01
N LEU A 194 15.63 -21.49 -0.21
CA LEU A 194 15.94 -20.53 -1.25
C LEU A 194 15.17 -19.19 -1.09
N GLN A 195 14.18 -19.13 -0.22
CA GLN A 195 13.37 -17.96 0.14
C GLN A 195 12.69 -17.29 -1.06
N TYR A 196 13.43 -16.90 -2.09
CA TYR A 196 12.97 -16.20 -3.30
C TYR A 196 13.23 -17.08 -4.53
N LEU A 197 12.16 -17.52 -5.20
CA LEU A 197 12.24 -18.39 -6.37
C LEU A 197 11.65 -17.66 -7.59
N PRO A 198 12.45 -16.89 -8.32
CA PRO A 198 11.98 -16.08 -9.43
C PRO A 198 11.56 -16.91 -10.65
N GLN A 199 10.86 -16.24 -11.58
CA GLN A 199 10.52 -16.79 -12.90
C GLN A 199 11.78 -17.11 -13.70
N LYS A 200 11.70 -18.14 -14.56
CA LYS A 200 12.83 -18.57 -15.39
C LYS A 200 13.35 -17.46 -16.29
N GLU A 201 12.45 -16.65 -16.82
CA GLU A 201 12.71 -15.54 -17.74
C GLU A 201 13.52 -14.41 -17.09
N THR A 202 13.51 -14.31 -15.77
CA THR A 202 14.26 -13.28 -15.04
C THR A 202 15.59 -13.77 -14.46
N LEU A 203 15.89 -15.06 -14.53
CA LEU A 203 17.09 -15.67 -13.90
C LEU A 203 18.42 -15.09 -14.40
N SER A 204 18.49 -14.67 -15.67
CA SER A 204 19.69 -14.05 -16.24
C SER A 204 19.92 -12.61 -15.81
N LEU A 205 18.89 -11.96 -15.22
CA LEU A 205 19.02 -10.58 -14.75
C LEU A 205 19.90 -10.52 -13.51
N TYR A 206 20.67 -9.45 -13.38
CA TYR A 206 21.50 -9.09 -12.21
C TYR A 206 22.62 -10.09 -11.88
N GLN A 207 22.97 -11.06 -12.77
CA GLN A 207 23.99 -12.08 -12.49
C GLN A 207 25.35 -11.45 -12.17
N ASP A 208 25.79 -10.53 -13.03
CA ASP A 208 27.13 -9.93 -12.98
C ASP A 208 27.17 -8.64 -12.13
N LEU A 209 26.08 -8.29 -11.47
CA LEU A 209 26.02 -7.11 -10.62
C LEU A 209 26.32 -7.47 -9.16
N THR A 210 26.99 -6.57 -8.46
CA THR A 210 27.06 -6.57 -7.00
C THR A 210 26.00 -5.63 -6.46
N ILE A 211 25.09 -6.14 -5.63
CA ILE A 211 24.06 -5.33 -4.98
C ILE A 211 24.71 -4.62 -3.77
N PRO A 212 24.64 -3.28 -3.69
CA PRO A 212 25.19 -2.57 -2.54
C PRO A 212 24.50 -2.99 -1.25
N LEU A 213 25.29 -3.15 -0.19
CA LEU A 213 24.73 -3.32 1.16
C LEU A 213 24.08 -2.03 1.62
N PRO A 214 22.96 -2.10 2.37
CA PRO A 214 22.42 -0.93 3.03
C PRO A 214 23.43 -0.29 3.97
N LYS A 215 23.40 1.05 4.11
CA LYS A 215 24.32 1.80 4.96
C LYS A 215 24.29 1.31 6.42
N THR A 216 23.11 0.94 6.91
CA THR A 216 22.87 0.47 8.29
C THR A 216 22.93 -1.06 8.44
N ALA A 217 23.38 -1.80 7.41
CA ALA A 217 23.60 -3.25 7.51
C ALA A 217 24.91 -3.57 8.25
N THR A 218 25.06 -3.06 9.47
CA THR A 218 26.27 -3.15 10.29
C THR A 218 25.94 -3.64 11.70
N ALA A 219 26.93 -4.26 12.38
CA ALA A 219 26.80 -4.63 13.77
C ALA A 219 26.61 -3.40 14.69
N GLU A 220 27.19 -2.25 14.32
CA GLU A 220 27.00 -0.99 15.05
C GLU A 220 25.54 -0.54 14.99
N ALA A 221 24.93 -0.50 13.80
CA ALA A 221 23.53 -0.11 13.66
C ALA A 221 22.58 -1.07 14.43
N LEU A 222 22.87 -2.39 14.40
CA LEU A 222 22.14 -3.34 15.22
C LEU A 222 22.26 -3.03 16.71
N SER A 223 23.47 -2.70 17.20
CA SER A 223 23.69 -2.42 18.62
C SER A 223 22.93 -1.19 19.15
N LYS A 224 22.48 -0.30 18.25
CA LYS A 224 21.68 0.89 18.56
C LYS A 224 20.17 0.59 18.62
N MET A 225 19.75 -0.57 18.13
CA MET A 225 18.35 -1.01 18.27
C MET A 225 18.02 -1.32 19.74
N PRO A 226 16.73 -1.25 20.14
CA PRO A 226 16.33 -1.63 21.50
C PRO A 226 16.87 -2.98 21.91
N PRO A 227 17.36 -3.16 23.16
CA PRO A 227 18.00 -4.41 23.60
C PRO A 227 17.11 -5.66 23.43
N PHE A 228 15.80 -5.52 23.52
CA PHE A 228 14.85 -6.62 23.31
C PHE A 228 14.72 -7.04 21.82
N ILE A 229 15.33 -6.27 20.90
CA ILE A 229 15.54 -6.64 19.50
C ILE A 229 16.99 -7.02 19.28
N ALA A 230 17.93 -6.12 19.57
CA ALA A 230 19.36 -6.30 19.29
C ALA A 230 19.98 -7.53 19.95
N ASN A 231 19.61 -7.82 21.20
CA ASN A 231 20.16 -8.91 22.00
C ASN A 231 19.25 -10.14 22.07
N ASN A 232 18.26 -10.23 21.16
CA ASN A 232 17.26 -11.29 21.19
C ASN A 232 17.25 -12.10 19.89
N GLU A 233 18.00 -13.18 19.86
CA GLU A 233 18.07 -14.08 18.70
C GLU A 233 16.76 -14.86 18.43
N LYS A 234 15.74 -14.76 19.31
CA LYS A 234 14.39 -15.29 19.07
C LYS A 234 13.47 -14.25 18.40
N ASN A 235 13.91 -13.00 18.33
CA ASN A 235 13.17 -11.98 17.61
C ASN A 235 13.01 -12.36 16.14
N GLU A 236 11.79 -12.35 15.60
CA GLU A 236 11.50 -12.89 14.28
C GLU A 236 12.28 -12.16 13.18
N SER A 237 12.47 -10.85 13.31
CA SER A 237 13.25 -10.07 12.35
C SER A 237 14.74 -10.47 12.35
N ARG A 238 15.28 -10.87 13.52
CA ARG A 238 16.64 -11.43 13.65
C ARG A 238 16.72 -12.84 13.06
N VAL A 239 15.75 -13.70 13.38
CA VAL A 239 15.65 -15.06 12.80
C VAL A 239 15.63 -14.99 11.27
N ARG A 240 14.80 -14.09 10.72
CA ARG A 240 14.67 -13.89 9.27
C ARG A 240 15.93 -13.31 8.65
N TRP A 241 16.64 -12.43 9.36
CA TRP A 241 17.93 -11.90 8.94
C TRP A 241 18.97 -13.02 8.78
N HIS A 242 19.04 -13.96 9.73
CA HIS A 242 19.92 -15.12 9.63
C HIS A 242 19.59 -16.03 8.45
N TRP A 243 18.33 -16.11 8.06
CA TRP A 243 17.96 -16.87 6.86
C TRP A 243 18.41 -16.21 5.57
N ARG A 244 18.48 -14.87 5.52
CA ARG A 244 18.54 -14.11 4.27
C ARG A 244 19.79 -13.26 4.08
N PHE A 245 20.34 -12.68 5.16
CA PHE A 245 21.27 -11.55 5.02
C PHE A 245 22.52 -11.62 5.90
N ASP A 246 22.72 -12.67 6.68
CA ASP A 246 23.79 -12.78 7.67
C ASP A 246 25.20 -12.99 7.06
N THR A 247 25.29 -13.29 5.77
CA THR A 247 26.57 -13.31 5.03
C THR A 247 26.46 -12.53 3.72
N PRO A 248 27.58 -11.99 3.20
CA PRO A 248 27.59 -11.30 1.90
C PRO A 248 27.02 -12.14 0.76
N GLU A 249 27.32 -13.44 0.74
CA GLU A 249 26.86 -14.35 -0.32
C GLU A 249 25.35 -14.55 -0.25
N LYS A 250 24.78 -14.75 0.95
CA LYS A 250 23.33 -14.83 1.15
C LYS A 250 22.67 -13.52 0.73
N TYR A 251 23.19 -12.38 1.19
CA TYR A 251 22.66 -11.07 0.79
C TYR A 251 22.60 -10.93 -0.72
N GLN A 252 23.70 -11.23 -1.44
CA GLN A 252 23.74 -11.14 -2.89
C GLN A 252 22.71 -12.07 -3.55
N ALA A 253 22.63 -13.32 -3.11
CA ALA A 253 21.68 -14.29 -3.66
C ALA A 253 20.23 -13.86 -3.44
N MET A 254 19.88 -13.44 -2.20
CA MET A 254 18.53 -13.05 -1.82
C MET A 254 18.10 -11.76 -2.54
N MET A 255 18.94 -10.72 -2.54
CA MET A 255 18.60 -9.46 -3.17
C MET A 255 18.49 -9.56 -4.69
N LYS A 256 19.36 -10.32 -5.35
CA LYS A 256 19.22 -10.59 -6.79
C LYS A 256 17.90 -11.28 -7.10
N ASN A 257 17.51 -12.26 -6.30
CA ASN A 257 16.25 -12.98 -6.52
C ASN A 257 15.02 -12.12 -6.17
N TYR A 258 15.09 -11.30 -5.14
CA TYR A 258 14.07 -10.30 -4.82
C TYR A 258 13.85 -9.33 -6.00
N TYR A 259 14.92 -8.77 -6.58
CA TYR A 259 14.81 -7.89 -7.75
C TYR A 259 14.33 -8.62 -9.02
N ARG A 260 14.67 -9.90 -9.19
CA ARG A 260 14.11 -10.74 -10.26
C ARG A 260 12.61 -10.91 -10.14
N LEU A 261 12.11 -11.15 -8.90
CA LEU A 261 10.68 -11.21 -8.61
C LEU A 261 10.00 -9.87 -8.89
N ALA A 262 10.61 -8.76 -8.46
CA ALA A 262 10.10 -7.42 -8.72
C ALA A 262 9.99 -7.13 -10.23
N THR A 263 11.01 -7.46 -11.04
CA THR A 263 10.96 -7.33 -12.49
C THR A 263 9.89 -8.22 -13.12
N GLY A 264 9.64 -9.41 -12.56
CA GLY A 264 8.56 -10.29 -12.99
C GLY A 264 7.18 -9.67 -12.74
N VAL A 265 6.96 -9.06 -11.58
CA VAL A 265 5.72 -8.31 -11.27
C VAL A 265 5.56 -7.11 -12.19
N ASP A 266 6.61 -6.32 -12.40
CA ASP A 266 6.61 -5.19 -13.34
C ASP A 266 6.16 -5.63 -14.74
N THR A 267 6.70 -6.74 -15.23
CA THR A 267 6.33 -7.31 -16.53
C THR A 267 4.85 -7.66 -16.59
N SER A 268 4.33 -8.31 -15.57
CA SER A 268 2.91 -8.68 -15.48
C SER A 268 2.00 -7.44 -15.39
N CYS A 269 2.38 -6.42 -14.62
CA CYS A 269 1.69 -5.13 -14.61
C CYS A 269 1.61 -4.52 -16.02
N GLY A 270 2.73 -4.54 -16.75
CA GLY A 270 2.78 -4.05 -18.13
C GLY A 270 1.83 -4.77 -19.09
N ARG A 271 1.68 -6.08 -18.94
CA ARG A 271 0.75 -6.89 -19.77
C ARG A 271 -0.71 -6.60 -19.44
N VAL A 272 -1.04 -6.42 -18.17
CA VAL A 272 -2.39 -5.98 -17.75
C VAL A 272 -2.72 -4.60 -18.33
N LEU A 273 -1.80 -3.65 -18.24
CA LEU A 273 -1.98 -2.31 -18.84
C LEU A 273 -2.12 -2.37 -20.37
N ALA A 274 -1.35 -3.23 -21.03
CA ALA A 274 -1.45 -3.44 -22.46
C ALA A 274 -2.81 -4.02 -22.88
N GLU A 275 -3.38 -4.95 -22.10
CA GLU A 275 -4.71 -5.50 -22.36
C GLU A 275 -5.81 -4.43 -22.15
N LEU A 276 -5.71 -3.59 -21.12
CA LEU A 276 -6.63 -2.45 -20.93
C LEU A 276 -6.58 -1.49 -22.11
N LYS A 277 -5.38 -1.18 -22.61
CA LYS A 277 -5.19 -0.34 -23.81
C LYS A 277 -5.77 -1.00 -25.06
N LYS A 278 -5.52 -2.29 -25.26
CA LYS A 278 -6.05 -3.07 -26.39
C LYS A 278 -7.58 -3.08 -26.41
N GLN A 279 -8.21 -3.15 -25.23
CA GLN A 279 -9.67 -3.09 -25.10
C GLN A 279 -10.23 -1.65 -25.20
N GLY A 280 -9.39 -0.62 -25.32
CA GLY A 280 -9.81 0.79 -25.42
C GLY A 280 -10.34 1.35 -24.12
N VAL A 281 -10.08 0.72 -22.95
CA VAL A 281 -10.62 1.14 -21.66
C VAL A 281 -9.59 1.80 -20.75
N LEU A 282 -8.29 1.77 -21.09
CA LEU A 282 -7.23 2.34 -20.26
C LEU A 282 -7.46 3.82 -19.96
N ASP A 283 -7.94 4.60 -20.94
CA ASP A 283 -8.17 6.03 -20.79
C ASP A 283 -9.48 6.37 -20.02
N ASN A 284 -10.17 5.36 -19.52
CA ASN A 284 -11.27 5.48 -18.56
C ASN A 284 -11.00 4.57 -17.33
N THR A 285 -9.72 4.32 -17.00
CA THR A 285 -9.34 3.43 -15.90
C THR A 285 -8.39 4.13 -14.93
N LEU A 286 -8.80 4.26 -13.66
CA LEU A 286 -7.90 4.59 -12.57
C LEU A 286 -7.00 3.38 -12.30
N VAL A 287 -5.68 3.56 -12.37
CA VAL A 287 -4.71 2.52 -12.03
C VAL A 287 -3.88 2.96 -10.84
N ILE A 288 -3.87 2.15 -9.79
CA ILE A 288 -3.08 2.37 -8.58
C ILE A 288 -2.10 1.22 -8.43
N PHE A 289 -0.80 1.51 -8.34
CA PHE A 289 0.23 0.55 -7.92
C PHE A 289 0.70 0.91 -6.53
N THR A 290 0.70 -0.07 -5.60
CA THR A 290 1.21 0.11 -4.24
C THR A 290 1.71 -1.21 -3.64
N GLY A 291 2.44 -1.14 -2.51
CA GLY A 291 2.77 -2.29 -1.66
C GLY A 291 1.86 -2.36 -0.43
N ASP A 292 1.74 -3.52 0.17
CA ASP A 292 1.02 -3.69 1.43
C ASP A 292 1.87 -3.39 2.67
N ASN A 293 3.18 -3.47 2.57
CA ASN A 293 4.18 -3.00 3.54
C ASN A 293 5.55 -2.86 2.88
N GLY A 294 6.45 -2.12 3.53
CA GLY A 294 7.86 -2.08 3.22
C GLY A 294 8.61 -3.31 3.75
N TYR A 295 9.94 -3.26 3.79
CA TYR A 295 10.77 -4.42 4.14
C TYR A 295 12.18 -4.03 4.54
N PHE A 296 12.75 -4.67 5.58
CA PHE A 296 14.18 -4.59 5.89
C PHE A 296 14.97 -5.55 5.01
N HIS A 297 15.93 -5.04 4.27
CA HIS A 297 16.87 -5.81 3.47
C HIS A 297 18.26 -5.92 4.13
N GLY A 298 18.28 -6.11 5.44
CA GLY A 298 19.51 -6.21 6.23
C GLY A 298 19.84 -4.95 7.04
N GLU A 299 19.10 -3.85 6.84
CA GLU A 299 19.25 -2.64 7.66
C GLU A 299 19.10 -2.99 9.14
N HIS A 300 19.89 -2.35 9.99
CA HIS A 300 19.92 -2.58 11.46
C HIS A 300 20.12 -4.05 11.87
N GLY A 301 20.66 -4.89 10.97
CA GLY A 301 20.76 -6.34 11.19
C GLY A 301 19.41 -7.04 11.23
N LEU A 302 18.40 -6.51 10.56
CA LEU A 302 17.03 -7.00 10.53
C LEU A 302 16.63 -7.50 9.13
N ALA A 303 15.56 -8.27 9.07
CA ALA A 303 14.84 -8.62 7.86
C ALA A 303 13.33 -8.57 8.13
N ASP A 304 12.55 -8.62 7.06
CA ASP A 304 11.09 -8.59 7.15
C ASP A 304 10.54 -7.17 7.50
N LYS A 305 9.55 -7.04 8.37
CA LYS A 305 8.80 -5.82 8.62
C LYS A 305 8.43 -5.66 10.10
N TRP A 306 7.22 -5.23 10.43
CA TRP A 306 6.58 -5.11 11.75
C TRP A 306 6.90 -3.83 12.53
N TYR A 307 8.02 -3.17 12.32
CA TYR A 307 8.45 -2.01 13.11
C TYR A 307 8.12 -0.69 12.39
N PRO A 308 8.03 0.43 13.13
CA PRO A 308 7.68 1.73 12.55
C PRO A 308 8.82 2.43 11.77
N HIS A 309 9.94 1.73 11.52
CA HIS A 309 11.07 2.27 10.76
C HIS A 309 10.73 2.49 9.28
N GLU A 310 11.38 3.47 8.64
CA GLU A 310 11.11 3.86 7.27
C GLU A 310 11.12 2.68 6.29
N GLU A 311 12.06 1.75 6.43
CA GLU A 311 12.17 0.55 5.58
C GLU A 311 10.92 -0.31 5.63
N SER A 312 10.31 -0.40 6.79
CA SER A 312 9.15 -1.25 7.05
C SER A 312 7.82 -0.59 6.68
N ILE A 313 7.69 0.72 6.86
CA ILE A 313 6.39 1.41 6.68
C ILE A 313 6.23 2.07 5.32
N ARG A 314 7.33 2.39 4.61
CA ARG A 314 7.24 3.08 3.31
C ARG A 314 7.05 2.11 2.17
N VAL A 315 6.04 2.40 1.37
CA VAL A 315 5.64 1.62 0.20
C VAL A 315 5.68 2.49 -1.06
N PRO A 316 5.79 1.91 -2.25
CA PRO A 316 5.55 2.66 -3.47
C PRO A 316 4.08 3.07 -3.56
N LEU A 317 3.81 4.21 -4.16
CA LEU A 317 2.46 4.59 -4.57
C LEU A 317 2.54 5.36 -5.89
N ILE A 318 1.96 4.78 -6.93
CA ILE A 318 1.82 5.39 -8.25
C ILE A 318 0.33 5.40 -8.59
N VAL A 319 -0.21 6.55 -8.97
CA VAL A 319 -1.60 6.74 -9.37
C VAL A 319 -1.63 7.27 -10.79
N ARG A 320 -2.14 6.48 -11.75
CA ARG A 320 -2.52 6.93 -13.07
C ARG A 320 -4.03 7.17 -13.10
N ASP A 321 -4.39 8.42 -13.11
CA ASP A 321 -5.78 8.85 -13.16
C ASP A 321 -6.05 9.48 -14.54
N PRO A 322 -7.02 8.97 -15.30
CA PRO A 322 -7.32 9.51 -16.64
C PRO A 322 -7.87 10.96 -16.62
N ARG A 323 -8.26 11.46 -15.45
CA ARG A 323 -8.66 12.86 -15.28
C ARG A 323 -7.46 13.82 -15.20
N LEU A 324 -6.26 13.31 -14.96
CA LEU A 324 -5.05 14.11 -14.90
C LEU A 324 -4.72 14.65 -16.30
N ALA A 325 -4.55 15.96 -16.40
CA ALA A 325 -4.14 16.57 -17.66
C ALA A 325 -2.77 16.03 -18.12
N PRO A 326 -2.57 15.73 -19.40
CA PRO A 326 -1.30 15.19 -19.90
C PRO A 326 -0.07 16.06 -19.55
N ALA A 327 -0.24 17.37 -19.45
CA ALA A 327 0.83 18.29 -19.07
C ALA A 327 1.25 18.18 -17.60
N GLU A 328 0.40 17.61 -16.74
CA GLU A 328 0.65 17.40 -15.30
C GLU A 328 1.14 15.97 -15.00
N ALA A 329 1.16 15.10 -16.00
CA ALA A 329 1.60 13.73 -15.82
C ALA A 329 3.13 13.64 -15.60
N GLY A 330 3.58 12.60 -14.91
CA GLY A 330 4.99 12.36 -14.60
C GLY A 330 5.49 13.14 -13.38
N ARG A 331 4.63 13.82 -12.64
CA ARG A 331 4.99 14.54 -11.42
C ARG A 331 5.23 13.61 -10.24
N THR A 332 6.00 14.11 -9.29
CA THR A 332 6.08 13.52 -7.95
C THR A 332 5.36 14.41 -6.95
N ASP A 333 4.74 13.78 -5.94
CA ASP A 333 4.11 14.46 -4.82
C ASP A 333 4.72 13.93 -3.52
N ASP A 334 5.04 14.82 -2.58
CA ASP A 334 5.66 14.46 -1.32
C ASP A 334 4.69 14.44 -0.13
N ALA A 335 3.39 14.63 -0.39
CA ALA A 335 2.35 14.53 0.64
C ALA A 335 2.39 13.15 1.32
N LEU A 336 2.12 13.14 2.64
CA LEU A 336 1.96 11.89 3.39
C LEU A 336 0.69 11.16 2.91
N ALA A 337 0.85 10.23 1.98
CA ALA A 337 -0.21 9.34 1.53
C ALA A 337 -0.19 8.05 2.36
N LEU A 338 -1.35 7.52 2.70
CA LEU A 338 -1.46 6.33 3.54
C LEU A 338 -2.25 5.21 2.83
N ASN A 339 -1.99 3.97 3.19
CA ASN A 339 -2.76 2.83 2.66
C ASN A 339 -4.27 2.95 2.91
N VAL A 340 -4.68 3.60 4.01
CA VAL A 340 -6.09 3.90 4.33
C VAL A 340 -6.74 4.90 3.36
N ASP A 341 -5.96 5.66 2.60
CA ASP A 341 -6.45 6.65 1.63
C ASP A 341 -6.91 6.00 0.32
N ILE A 342 -6.51 4.76 0.07
CA ILE A 342 -6.79 4.05 -1.19
C ILE A 342 -8.30 3.82 -1.36
N ALA A 343 -9.00 3.35 -0.32
CA ALA A 343 -10.45 3.10 -0.39
C ALA A 343 -11.26 4.36 -0.71
N PRO A 344 -11.11 5.49 0.03
CA PRO A 344 -11.84 6.71 -0.30
C PRO A 344 -11.46 7.29 -1.68
N THR A 345 -10.20 7.15 -2.13
CA THR A 345 -9.79 7.57 -3.48
C THR A 345 -10.50 6.75 -4.56
N ILE A 346 -10.60 5.44 -4.39
CA ILE A 346 -11.33 4.55 -5.29
C ILE A 346 -12.81 4.91 -5.34
N LEU A 347 -13.44 5.12 -4.18
CA LEU A 347 -14.85 5.49 -4.11
C LEU A 347 -15.13 6.85 -4.76
N ALA A 348 -14.29 7.85 -4.50
CA ALA A 348 -14.40 9.17 -5.13
C ALA A 348 -14.25 9.08 -6.66
N ALA A 349 -13.33 8.26 -7.17
CA ALA A 349 -13.18 8.01 -8.61
C ALA A 349 -14.43 7.35 -9.23
N ALA A 350 -15.15 6.53 -8.46
CA ALA A 350 -16.42 5.95 -8.84
C ALA A 350 -17.63 6.89 -8.67
N GLY A 351 -17.41 8.13 -8.20
CA GLY A 351 -18.49 9.07 -7.90
C GLY A 351 -19.26 8.75 -6.62
N LEU A 352 -18.70 7.94 -5.74
CA LEU A 352 -19.31 7.52 -4.48
C LEU A 352 -18.69 8.29 -3.31
N GLN A 353 -19.50 8.56 -2.30
CA GLN A 353 -19.00 9.13 -1.05
C GLN A 353 -18.47 8.03 -0.15
N ALA A 354 -17.26 8.22 0.39
CA ALA A 354 -16.73 7.36 1.43
C ALA A 354 -17.60 7.47 2.70
N PRO A 355 -17.94 6.34 3.36
CA PRO A 355 -18.67 6.38 4.61
C PRO A 355 -17.84 7.07 5.70
N VAL A 356 -18.51 7.68 6.69
CA VAL A 356 -17.87 8.39 7.81
C VAL A 356 -17.00 7.48 8.69
N THR A 357 -17.18 6.17 8.57
CA THR A 357 -16.35 5.17 9.23
C THR A 357 -14.96 5.04 8.61
N MET A 358 -14.77 5.43 7.35
CA MET A 358 -13.46 5.52 6.72
C MET A 358 -12.69 6.72 7.23
N GLN A 359 -11.45 6.49 7.65
CA GLN A 359 -10.58 7.52 8.25
C GLN A 359 -9.55 8.06 7.25
N GLY A 360 -9.37 7.36 6.13
CA GLY A 360 -8.54 7.80 5.01
C GLY A 360 -9.15 9.01 4.30
N ARG A 361 -8.37 9.61 3.40
CA ARG A 361 -8.76 10.78 2.59
C ARG A 361 -8.59 10.48 1.11
N ASP A 362 -9.45 11.05 0.27
CA ASP A 362 -9.26 11.00 -1.18
C ASP A 362 -7.95 11.71 -1.58
N LEU A 363 -7.09 10.99 -2.30
CA LEU A 363 -5.80 11.51 -2.80
C LEU A 363 -5.97 12.38 -4.05
N ALA A 364 -7.08 12.26 -4.78
CA ALA A 364 -7.26 12.93 -6.07
C ALA A 364 -7.10 14.46 -6.01
N PRO A 365 -7.55 15.17 -4.97
CA PRO A 365 -7.31 16.62 -4.85
C PRO A 365 -5.83 17.02 -4.81
N LEU A 366 -4.92 16.13 -4.41
CA LEU A 366 -3.48 16.43 -4.37
C LEU A 366 -2.89 16.57 -5.78
N TYR A 367 -3.38 15.80 -6.75
CA TYR A 367 -2.82 15.77 -8.09
C TYR A 367 -3.75 16.29 -9.18
N LEU A 368 -5.06 16.42 -8.92
CA LEU A 368 -6.00 16.98 -9.89
C LEU A 368 -6.26 18.49 -9.68
N SER A 369 -6.00 19.03 -8.49
CA SER A 369 -6.27 20.43 -8.20
C SER A 369 -5.04 21.30 -8.46
N ALA A 370 -5.26 22.45 -9.10
CA ALA A 370 -4.22 23.49 -9.24
C ALA A 370 -3.82 24.09 -7.87
N THR A 371 -4.71 24.02 -6.88
CA THR A 371 -4.46 24.43 -5.49
C THR A 371 -4.83 23.28 -4.57
N PRO A 372 -3.86 22.37 -4.30
CA PRO A 372 -4.12 21.24 -3.41
C PRO A 372 -4.59 21.69 -2.02
N PRO A 373 -5.47 20.94 -1.37
CA PRO A 373 -5.95 21.28 -0.03
C PRO A 373 -4.86 21.13 1.01
N THR A 374 -5.06 21.73 2.19
CA THR A 374 -4.23 21.43 3.36
C THR A 374 -4.28 19.93 3.66
N TRP A 375 -3.10 19.32 3.70
CA TRP A 375 -2.95 17.89 3.89
C TRP A 375 -2.37 17.56 5.25
N ARG A 376 -2.44 16.29 5.65
CA ARG A 376 -1.81 15.82 6.90
C ARG A 376 -0.30 15.99 6.83
N SER A 377 0.30 16.39 7.95
CA SER A 377 1.75 16.43 8.15
C SER A 377 2.26 15.29 9.04
N GLU A 378 1.34 14.47 9.56
CA GLU A 378 1.64 13.38 10.50
C GLU A 378 0.57 12.29 10.45
N PHE A 379 0.91 11.11 10.98
CA PHE A 379 -0.03 10.02 11.22
C PHE A 379 0.38 9.17 12.42
N PHE A 380 -0.56 8.35 12.89
CA PHE A 380 -0.35 7.34 13.91
C PHE A 380 -0.07 5.99 13.25
N TYR A 381 1.05 5.39 13.58
CA TYR A 381 1.38 4.00 13.24
C TYR A 381 1.07 3.10 14.43
N GLU A 382 0.53 1.92 14.19
CA GLU A 382 0.21 0.94 15.21
C GLU A 382 0.51 -0.49 14.76
N HIS A 383 1.09 -1.27 15.65
CA HIS A 383 1.29 -2.71 15.50
C HIS A 383 1.01 -3.37 16.84
N THR A 384 -0.16 -4.01 16.96
CA THR A 384 -0.54 -4.68 18.22
C THR A 384 0.21 -5.99 18.42
N PRO A 385 0.24 -6.54 19.66
CA PRO A 385 0.79 -7.87 19.91
C PRO A 385 0.04 -8.91 19.07
N LEU A 386 0.76 -9.57 18.19
CA LEU A 386 0.24 -10.66 17.37
C LEU A 386 0.66 -12.01 17.93
N CYS A 387 1.72 -12.01 18.73
CA CYS A 387 2.35 -13.17 19.33
C CYS A 387 3.08 -12.75 20.61
N ASP A 388 3.95 -13.61 21.12
CA ASP A 388 4.82 -13.29 22.25
C ASP A 388 5.70 -12.05 21.94
N LYS A 389 5.78 -11.13 22.90
CA LYS A 389 6.54 -9.87 22.79
C LYS A 389 8.02 -10.06 22.53
N ASN A 390 8.59 -11.20 22.89
CA ASN A 390 9.98 -11.52 22.60
C ASN A 390 10.17 -12.01 21.16
N TRP A 391 9.09 -12.31 20.47
CA TRP A 391 9.11 -12.73 19.07
C TRP A 391 8.88 -11.55 18.13
N ILE A 392 7.72 -10.90 18.24
CA ILE A 392 7.41 -9.65 17.53
C ILE A 392 6.79 -8.67 18.52
N PRO A 393 7.56 -7.72 19.08
CA PRO A 393 7.06 -6.74 20.03
C PRO A 393 6.03 -5.81 19.38
N SER A 394 5.04 -5.38 20.16
CA SER A 394 4.14 -4.31 19.74
C SER A 394 4.89 -2.98 19.66
N SER A 395 4.47 -2.16 18.70
CA SER A 395 5.03 -0.82 18.51
C SER A 395 3.95 0.16 18.06
N GLU A 396 4.09 1.38 18.52
CA GLU A 396 3.23 2.50 18.16
C GLU A 396 4.12 3.70 17.83
N ALA A 397 3.71 4.55 16.88
CA ALA A 397 4.51 5.74 16.59
C ALA A 397 3.67 6.93 16.14
N LEU A 398 4.16 8.12 16.45
CA LEU A 398 3.84 9.34 15.74
C LEU A 398 4.88 9.51 14.63
N VAL A 399 4.42 9.56 13.39
CA VAL A 399 5.29 9.66 12.21
C VAL A 399 5.02 10.98 11.50
N ARG A 400 6.09 11.77 11.29
CA ARG A 400 6.16 12.96 10.43
C ARG A 400 7.29 12.76 9.44
N LYS A 401 7.42 13.66 8.47
CA LYS A 401 8.55 13.65 7.54
C LYS A 401 9.89 14.02 8.19
N ASP A 402 9.85 14.83 9.25
CA ASP A 402 11.00 15.40 9.94
C ASP A 402 11.32 14.75 11.28
N VAL A 403 10.36 14.03 11.86
CA VAL A 403 10.52 13.43 13.19
C VAL A 403 9.69 12.16 13.33
N LYS A 404 10.23 11.20 14.06
CA LYS A 404 9.51 10.01 14.48
C LYS A 404 9.68 9.79 15.98
N TYR A 405 8.54 9.66 16.67
CA TYR A 405 8.48 9.23 18.07
C TYR A 405 7.88 7.85 18.12
N ILE A 406 8.61 6.89 18.69
CA ILE A 406 8.21 5.48 18.80
C ILE A 406 7.97 5.14 20.27
N TYR A 407 6.91 4.41 20.54
CA TYR A 407 6.61 3.80 21.81
C TYR A 407 6.48 2.29 21.68
N TRP A 408 7.16 1.55 22.55
CA TRP A 408 7.15 0.08 22.64
C TRP A 408 6.34 -0.34 23.87
N PRO A 409 5.01 -0.60 23.75
CA PRO A 409 4.12 -0.82 24.90
C PRO A 409 4.55 -1.99 25.80
N ASP A 410 5.04 -3.08 25.20
CA ASP A 410 5.42 -4.29 25.91
C ASP A 410 6.63 -4.09 26.86
N PHE A 411 7.46 -3.10 26.56
CA PHE A 411 8.69 -2.80 27.29
C PHE A 411 8.68 -1.42 27.95
N LYS A 412 7.62 -0.62 27.73
CA LYS A 412 7.51 0.77 28.20
C LYS A 412 8.73 1.61 27.82
N GLN A 413 9.26 1.37 26.64
CA GLN A 413 10.42 2.07 26.09
C GLN A 413 9.97 3.07 25.01
N GLU A 414 10.70 4.18 24.92
CA GLU A 414 10.48 5.22 23.92
C GLU A 414 11.72 5.40 23.07
N GLN A 415 11.57 5.88 21.84
CA GLN A 415 12.66 6.32 20.98
C GLN A 415 12.23 7.61 20.26
N LEU A 416 13.21 8.43 19.89
CA LEU A 416 13.01 9.69 19.16
C LEU A 416 14.07 9.83 18.07
N PHE A 417 13.63 10.03 16.82
CA PHE A 417 14.52 10.24 15.68
C PHE A 417 14.19 11.55 14.98
N ASP A 418 15.24 12.30 14.60
CA ASP A 418 15.14 13.46 13.73
C ASP A 418 15.44 13.02 12.29
N LEU A 419 14.40 12.77 11.50
CA LEU A 419 14.52 12.23 10.14
C LEU A 419 15.14 13.23 9.14
N SER A 420 15.18 14.52 9.49
CA SER A 420 15.80 15.55 8.64
C SER A 420 17.32 15.41 8.59
N THR A 421 17.93 14.95 9.68
CA THR A 421 19.37 14.77 9.83
C THR A 421 19.81 13.32 9.92
N ASP A 422 18.88 12.44 10.30
CA ASP A 422 19.07 11.00 10.47
C ASP A 422 17.96 10.20 9.77
N PRO A 423 17.91 10.19 8.44
CA PRO A 423 16.85 9.51 7.67
C PRO A 423 16.90 7.97 7.78
N HIS A 424 17.93 7.42 8.41
CA HIS A 424 18.12 5.99 8.63
C HIS A 424 17.86 5.55 10.08
N GLU A 425 17.41 6.46 10.95
CA GLU A 425 17.02 6.16 12.33
C GLU A 425 18.13 5.45 13.15
N GLU A 426 19.37 5.96 12.97
CA GLU A 426 20.56 5.41 13.63
C GLU A 426 20.82 6.03 15.02
N ASN A 427 20.28 7.23 15.29
CA ASN A 427 20.61 8.02 16.48
C ASN A 427 19.35 8.33 17.29
N ASP A 428 19.12 7.54 18.33
CA ASP A 428 18.00 7.73 19.26
C ASP A 428 18.26 8.94 20.18
N LEU A 429 17.46 9.98 20.04
CA LEU A 429 17.55 11.24 20.75
C LEU A 429 16.69 11.26 22.05
N ILE A 430 16.10 10.15 22.46
CA ILE A 430 15.16 10.10 23.58
C ILE A 430 15.78 10.58 24.90
N ALA A 431 17.07 10.34 25.09
CA ALA A 431 17.82 10.71 26.28
C ALA A 431 18.52 12.08 26.18
N ASP A 432 18.43 12.77 25.03
CA ASP A 432 19.07 14.08 24.82
C ASP A 432 18.29 15.18 25.56
N PRO A 433 18.90 15.87 26.55
CA PRO A 433 18.25 16.96 27.28
C PRO A 433 17.76 18.10 26.38
N ALA A 434 18.42 18.34 25.24
CA ALA A 434 18.04 19.37 24.28
C ALA A 434 16.66 19.09 23.65
N GLN A 435 16.20 17.84 23.63
CA GLN A 435 14.92 17.44 23.09
C GLN A 435 13.77 17.45 24.14
N ALA A 436 14.05 17.75 25.39
CA ALA A 436 13.07 17.61 26.48
C ALA A 436 11.75 18.37 26.21
N THR A 437 11.82 19.62 25.76
CA THR A 437 10.62 20.43 25.44
C THR A 437 9.87 19.86 24.21
N ARG A 438 10.59 19.47 23.14
CA ARG A 438 10.01 18.85 21.94
C ARG A 438 9.30 17.55 22.28
N LEU A 439 9.90 16.73 23.14
CA LEU A 439 9.38 15.44 23.58
C LEU A 439 8.04 15.56 24.33
N VAL A 440 7.86 16.55 25.18
CA VAL A 440 6.57 16.82 25.86
C VAL A 440 5.46 17.05 24.83
N GLY A 441 5.72 17.87 23.81
CA GLY A 441 4.76 18.14 22.75
C GLY A 441 4.46 16.89 21.91
N LEU A 442 5.49 16.09 21.57
CA LEU A 442 5.32 14.85 20.80
C LEU A 442 4.51 13.80 21.56
N ARG A 443 4.75 13.62 22.86
CA ARG A 443 3.97 12.70 23.71
C ARG A 443 2.50 13.11 23.79
N SER A 444 2.21 14.41 23.97
CA SER A 444 0.83 14.90 23.95
C SER A 444 0.16 14.62 22.61
N ARG A 445 0.85 14.96 21.51
CA ARG A 445 0.32 14.76 20.17
C ARG A 445 0.15 13.28 19.80
N PHE A 446 1.06 12.43 20.21
CA PHE A 446 0.94 10.97 20.09
C PHE A 446 -0.33 10.45 20.75
N ALA A 447 -0.61 10.87 21.98
CA ALA A 447 -1.82 10.47 22.71
C ALA A 447 -3.11 10.92 22.01
N GLU A 448 -3.11 12.14 21.45
CA GLU A 448 -4.24 12.67 20.66
C GLU A 448 -4.47 11.83 19.39
N LEU A 449 -3.41 11.55 18.62
CA LEU A 449 -3.51 10.75 17.41
C LEU A 449 -3.97 9.33 17.71
N LYS A 450 -3.43 8.70 18.77
CA LYS A 450 -3.85 7.38 19.22
C LYS A 450 -5.35 7.33 19.51
N LYS A 451 -5.87 8.34 20.18
CA LYS A 451 -7.31 8.46 20.47
C LYS A 451 -8.14 8.70 19.20
N ALA A 452 -7.61 9.46 18.25
CA ALA A 452 -8.34 9.83 17.03
C ALA A 452 -8.53 8.65 16.05
N VAL A 453 -7.67 7.64 16.11
CA VAL A 453 -7.75 6.46 15.22
C VAL A 453 -8.61 5.33 15.79
N GLN A 454 -8.91 5.35 17.09
CA GLN A 454 -9.82 4.41 17.75
C GLN A 454 -11.29 4.74 17.46
#